data_17826334f81e9122717f3e6dc2d1118c
#
_entry.id   17826334f81e9122717f3e6dc2d1118c
#
_cell.length_a   1.000
_cell.length_b   1.000
_cell.length_c   1.000
_cell.angle_alpha   90.00
_cell.angle_beta   90.00
_cell.angle_gamma   90.00
#
_symmetry.space_group_name_H-M   'P 1'
#
loop_
_entity.id
_entity.type
_entity.pdbx_description
1 polymer ?
#
loop_
_entity_poly.entity_id
_entity_poly.type
_entity_poly.pdbx_seq_one_letter_code
_entity_poly.pdbx_strand_id
1 'polypeptide(L)'
;SPYIYAENNWVDDMELAAASIGAITGNKIFYKSGFNFANQEPVTPWLGKDTAAHYQWYPFINIGHYELAKNLIGKEKNTVATYYKAGIEAVWQKAKQNAFYRGVPFIWCSNNLTTSFAVQCYWYKQLTGNKAYEQLEQANVDWLFGCNPWGTSMVYGLPASGDTPTDPHSAFTHIKNIPIDGGLVDGPVYTSIYKNLIGIQLTHADDYEKFQSNLSVYHDDYGDYSTNEPTMDGTASLIYLLAAKQHEVQKNVVDAGAIIRGDTTAKKIYLLFTGDQYAEGLSYIFKTLQQEKIKGSFFFTGNLYRNKKQIPTILELHKNGHYLGPHSNAHLLYNDWKNRDSLLVTKDSLQKDIVANEKAMALLGIKPANKWMVPPY
;
A
#
# COMPACT_ATOMS: atom_id res chain seq x y z
N SER A 1 -26.41 -13.57 24.88
CA SER A 1 -26.21 -13.28 23.46
C SER A 1 -26.30 -14.56 22.65
N PRO A 2 -26.61 -14.48 21.37
CA PRO A 2 -26.56 -15.66 20.51
C PRO A 2 -25.15 -16.28 20.59
N TYR A 3 -25.08 -17.60 20.60
CA TYR A 3 -23.84 -18.36 20.82
C TYR A 3 -22.72 -17.99 19.82
N ILE A 4 -23.08 -17.57 18.60
CA ILE A 4 -22.14 -17.18 17.55
C ILE A 4 -21.38 -15.88 17.88
N TYR A 5 -21.93 -15.03 18.76
CA TYR A 5 -21.32 -13.78 19.22
C TYR A 5 -20.78 -13.89 20.65
N ALA A 6 -20.75 -15.09 21.23
CA ALA A 6 -20.17 -15.30 22.53
C ALA A 6 -18.65 -15.43 22.40
N GLU A 7 -17.94 -14.41 22.82
CA GLU A 7 -16.49 -14.44 22.87
C GLU A 7 -16.00 -15.15 24.14
N ASN A 8 -15.02 -15.98 23.96
CA ASN A 8 -14.34 -16.70 25.05
C ASN A 8 -12.89 -16.24 25.25
N ASN A 9 -12.48 -15.23 24.50
CA ASN A 9 -11.21 -14.55 24.61
C ASN A 9 -11.42 -13.02 24.57
N TRP A 10 -10.80 -12.31 25.48
CA TRP A 10 -10.88 -10.87 25.68
C TRP A 10 -9.49 -10.26 25.94
N VAL A 11 -8.45 -11.01 25.67
CA VAL A 11 -7.06 -10.62 26.01
C VAL A 11 -6.61 -9.43 25.17
N ASP A 12 -6.89 -9.43 23.90
CA ASP A 12 -6.57 -8.33 22.97
C ASP A 12 -7.37 -7.07 23.25
N ASP A 13 -8.64 -7.19 23.68
CA ASP A 13 -9.47 -6.08 24.14
C ASP A 13 -8.88 -5.41 25.38
N MET A 14 -8.43 -6.22 26.34
CA MET A 14 -7.80 -5.73 27.57
C MET A 14 -6.46 -5.07 27.30
N GLU A 15 -5.72 -5.58 26.34
CA GLU A 15 -4.48 -4.93 25.88
C GLU A 15 -4.77 -3.56 25.27
N LEU A 16 -5.72 -3.48 24.35
CA LEU A 16 -6.12 -2.23 23.71
C LEU A 16 -6.65 -1.22 24.72
N ALA A 17 -7.50 -1.65 25.66
CA ALA A 17 -8.02 -0.81 26.74
C ALA A 17 -6.87 -0.27 27.60
N ALA A 18 -5.94 -1.10 28.02
CA ALA A 18 -4.79 -0.69 28.80
C ALA A 18 -3.87 0.28 28.04
N ALA A 19 -3.57 0.00 26.77
CA ALA A 19 -2.79 0.91 25.91
C ALA A 19 -3.46 2.28 25.80
N SER A 20 -4.78 2.32 25.57
CA SER A 20 -5.58 3.54 25.42
C SER A 20 -5.63 4.36 26.70
N ILE A 21 -5.91 3.73 27.84
CA ILE A 21 -5.92 4.42 29.15
C ILE A 21 -4.53 4.95 29.49
N GLY A 22 -3.49 4.16 29.21
CA GLY A 22 -2.10 4.60 29.39
C GLY A 22 -1.76 5.83 28.56
N ALA A 23 -2.19 5.87 27.30
CA ALA A 23 -1.98 7.01 26.40
C ALA A 23 -2.70 8.28 26.87
N ILE A 24 -3.92 8.16 27.42
CA ILE A 24 -4.70 9.29 27.91
C ILE A 24 -4.16 9.81 29.25
N THR A 25 -3.79 8.91 30.16
CA THR A 25 -3.42 9.27 31.54
C THR A 25 -1.93 9.51 31.74
N GLY A 26 -1.08 9.03 30.83
CA GLY A 26 0.37 9.01 31.01
C GLY A 26 0.85 8.01 32.09
N ASN A 27 -0.05 7.22 32.68
CA ASN A 27 0.29 6.31 33.78
C ASN A 27 0.88 5.00 33.27
N LYS A 28 2.15 4.80 33.55
CA LYS A 28 2.96 3.65 33.10
C LYS A 28 2.44 2.28 33.56
N ILE A 29 1.62 2.24 34.63
CA ILE A 29 1.06 0.96 35.13
C ILE A 29 0.17 0.30 34.07
N PHE A 30 -0.54 1.11 33.28
CA PHE A 30 -1.40 0.60 32.20
C PHE A 30 -0.58 0.02 31.05
N TYR A 31 0.54 0.64 30.67
CA TYR A 31 1.44 0.04 29.66
C TYR A 31 2.01 -1.29 30.10
N LYS A 32 2.36 -1.41 31.40
CA LYS A 32 2.80 -2.70 31.94
C LYS A 32 1.69 -3.74 31.92
N SER A 33 0.46 -3.34 32.26
CA SER A 33 -0.71 -4.21 32.17
C SER A 33 -0.96 -4.65 30.73
N GLY A 34 -0.97 -3.70 29.77
CA GLY A 34 -1.10 -3.99 28.35
C GLY A 34 -0.04 -4.97 27.85
N PHE A 35 1.22 -4.77 28.22
CA PHE A 35 2.30 -5.69 27.85
C PHE A 35 2.09 -7.10 28.42
N ASN A 36 1.53 -7.24 29.62
CA ASN A 36 1.18 -8.54 30.17
C ASN A 36 0.06 -9.22 29.37
N PHE A 37 -0.92 -8.48 28.89
CA PHE A 37 -1.97 -9.02 28.02
C PHE A 37 -1.38 -9.39 26.63
N ALA A 38 -0.54 -8.53 26.03
CA ALA A 38 0.16 -8.84 24.78
C ALA A 38 0.92 -10.19 24.82
N ASN A 39 1.52 -10.51 25.96
CA ASN A 39 2.24 -11.77 26.14
C ASN A 39 1.30 -13.00 26.24
N GLN A 40 0.02 -12.81 26.51
CA GLN A 40 -0.96 -13.91 26.59
C GLN A 40 -1.50 -14.29 25.22
N GLU A 41 -1.62 -13.33 24.28
CA GLU A 41 -2.00 -13.60 22.91
C GLU A 41 -1.00 -12.88 21.95
N PRO A 42 0.24 -13.38 21.86
CA PRO A 42 1.29 -12.70 21.10
C PRO A 42 1.07 -12.72 19.59
N VAL A 43 0.34 -13.71 19.07
CA VAL A 43 0.10 -13.85 17.63
C VAL A 43 -1.40 -14.05 17.41
N THR A 44 -1.98 -13.29 16.50
CA THR A 44 -3.37 -13.48 16.08
C THR A 44 -3.63 -14.94 15.75
N PRO A 45 -4.60 -15.61 16.42
CA PRO A 45 -4.67 -17.07 16.46
C PRO A 45 -4.88 -17.79 15.13
N TRP A 46 -5.50 -17.12 14.13
CA TRP A 46 -5.77 -17.74 12.82
C TRP A 46 -4.60 -17.61 11.83
N LEU A 47 -3.59 -16.76 12.10
CA LEU A 47 -2.47 -16.57 11.19
C LEU A 47 -1.69 -17.87 10.95
N GLY A 48 -1.60 -18.27 9.69
CA GLY A 48 -0.99 -19.53 9.26
C GLY A 48 -1.87 -20.78 9.44
N LYS A 49 -3.13 -20.64 9.90
CA LYS A 49 -4.09 -21.75 10.02
C LYS A 49 -5.13 -21.71 8.91
N ASP A 50 -5.96 -22.73 8.83
CA ASP A 50 -7.08 -22.86 7.88
C ASP A 50 -8.45 -22.67 8.54
N THR A 51 -8.47 -22.27 9.81
CA THR A 51 -9.68 -22.04 10.62
C THR A 51 -9.49 -20.82 11.50
N ALA A 52 -10.59 -20.15 11.85
CA ALA A 52 -10.63 -19.12 12.87
C ALA A 52 -11.94 -19.25 13.69
N ALA A 53 -11.91 -18.83 14.95
CA ALA A 53 -13.13 -18.64 15.73
C ALA A 53 -13.82 -17.34 15.28
N HIS A 54 -15.14 -17.21 15.53
CA HIS A 54 -15.93 -16.08 15.04
C HIS A 54 -15.35 -14.71 15.44
N TYR A 55 -14.98 -14.51 16.70
CA TYR A 55 -14.41 -13.25 17.17
C TYR A 55 -13.09 -12.88 16.48
N GLN A 56 -12.41 -13.84 15.87
CA GLN A 56 -11.13 -13.64 15.16
C GLN A 56 -11.31 -13.14 13.73
N TRP A 57 -12.54 -13.02 13.25
CA TRP A 57 -12.84 -12.53 11.89
C TRP A 57 -12.76 -11.00 11.79
N TYR A 58 -12.76 -10.32 12.94
CA TYR A 58 -12.68 -8.87 12.98
C TYR A 58 -11.27 -8.40 12.61
N PRO A 59 -11.17 -7.45 11.67
CA PRO A 59 -9.88 -7.04 11.12
C PRO A 59 -8.94 -6.36 12.11
N PHE A 60 -9.47 -5.80 13.19
CA PHE A 60 -8.69 -5.06 14.17
C PHE A 60 -8.18 -5.88 15.34
N ILE A 61 -8.32 -7.20 15.31
CA ILE A 61 -7.73 -8.06 16.34
C ILE A 61 -6.23 -7.79 16.47
N ASN A 62 -5.74 -7.73 17.70
CA ASN A 62 -4.35 -7.36 18.04
C ASN A 62 -3.93 -5.92 17.60
N ILE A 63 -4.88 -4.99 17.41
CA ILE A 63 -4.55 -3.56 17.29
C ILE A 63 -3.90 -3.03 18.58
N GLY A 64 -4.19 -3.65 19.72
CA GLY A 64 -3.57 -3.37 21.01
C GLY A 64 -2.04 -3.37 20.94
N HIS A 65 -1.43 -4.31 20.25
CA HIS A 65 0.00 -4.37 20.01
C HIS A 65 0.53 -3.09 19.37
N TYR A 66 -0.15 -2.58 18.36
CA TYR A 66 0.26 -1.35 17.66
C TYR A 66 0.13 -0.12 18.57
N GLU A 67 -1.00 0.03 19.24
CA GLU A 67 -1.25 1.15 20.15
C GLU A 67 -0.31 1.13 21.36
N LEU A 68 -0.08 -0.05 21.91
CA LEU A 68 0.86 -0.24 23.03
C LEU A 68 2.31 0.09 22.61
N ALA A 69 2.76 -0.46 21.48
CA ALA A 69 4.13 -0.28 21.00
C ALA A 69 4.48 1.17 20.65
N LYS A 70 3.52 2.03 20.36
CA LYS A 70 3.74 3.48 20.17
C LYS A 70 4.25 4.16 21.45
N ASN A 71 3.92 3.59 22.61
CA ASN A 71 4.24 4.13 23.92
C ASN A 71 5.33 3.34 24.67
N LEU A 72 5.74 2.18 24.15
CA LEU A 72 6.83 1.38 24.67
C LEU A 72 8.17 1.79 24.06
N ILE A 73 9.26 1.48 24.77
CA ILE A 73 10.63 1.72 24.33
C ILE A 73 11.49 0.46 24.48
N GLY A 74 12.61 0.40 23.76
CA GLY A 74 13.62 -0.64 23.93
C GLY A 74 13.09 -2.06 23.71
N LYS A 75 13.39 -2.95 24.66
CA LYS A 75 13.11 -4.39 24.54
C LYS A 75 11.61 -4.70 24.41
N GLU A 76 10.76 -4.05 25.21
CA GLU A 76 9.31 -4.32 25.21
C GLU A 76 8.69 -3.96 23.87
N LYS A 77 9.01 -2.78 23.30
CA LYS A 77 8.57 -2.39 21.95
C LYS A 77 9.00 -3.42 20.91
N ASN A 78 10.26 -3.83 20.94
CA ASN A 78 10.77 -4.82 19.98
C ASN A 78 10.07 -6.17 20.14
N THR A 79 9.79 -6.60 21.37
CA THR A 79 9.06 -7.85 21.64
C THR A 79 7.68 -7.83 20.98
N VAL A 80 6.89 -6.77 21.21
CA VAL A 80 5.56 -6.63 20.61
C VAL A 80 5.64 -6.60 19.07
N ALA A 81 6.62 -5.90 18.50
CA ALA A 81 6.83 -5.91 17.05
C ALA A 81 7.17 -7.32 16.51
N THR A 82 7.86 -8.18 17.29
CA THR A 82 8.14 -9.56 16.87
C THR A 82 6.89 -10.43 16.83
N TYR A 83 5.84 -10.10 17.56
CA TYR A 83 4.56 -10.82 17.50
C TYR A 83 3.89 -10.67 16.13
N TYR A 84 3.81 -9.45 15.60
CA TYR A 84 3.39 -9.25 14.21
C TYR A 84 4.27 -10.03 13.23
N LYS A 85 5.60 -9.95 13.40
CA LYS A 85 6.51 -10.69 12.53
C LYS A 85 6.21 -12.19 12.53
N ALA A 86 6.01 -12.79 13.69
CA ALA A 86 5.73 -14.22 13.81
C ALA A 86 4.44 -14.61 13.07
N GLY A 87 3.39 -13.80 13.18
CA GLY A 87 2.14 -14.01 12.45
C GLY A 87 2.32 -13.85 10.93
N ILE A 88 3.04 -12.81 10.50
CA ILE A 88 3.34 -12.57 9.08
C ILE A 88 4.13 -13.73 8.49
N GLU A 89 5.15 -14.22 9.18
CA GLU A 89 5.95 -15.37 8.73
C GLU A 89 5.11 -16.65 8.62
N ALA A 90 4.17 -16.89 9.54
CA ALA A 90 3.27 -18.04 9.47
C ALA A 90 2.40 -18.00 8.20
N VAL A 91 1.88 -16.83 7.82
CA VAL A 91 1.12 -16.64 6.57
C VAL A 91 2.05 -16.73 5.35
N TRP A 92 3.25 -16.15 5.43
CA TRP A 92 4.23 -16.17 4.34
C TRP A 92 4.61 -17.60 3.91
N GLN A 93 4.70 -18.54 4.86
CA GLN A 93 5.04 -19.94 4.51
C GLN A 93 4.02 -20.56 3.55
N LYS A 94 2.74 -20.16 3.62
CA LYS A 94 1.69 -20.55 2.67
C LYS A 94 1.68 -19.67 1.42
N ALA A 95 1.76 -18.37 1.59
CA ALA A 95 1.67 -17.37 0.53
C ALA A 95 2.70 -17.57 -0.58
N LYS A 96 3.94 -17.85 -0.24
CA LYS A 96 5.04 -18.05 -1.21
C LYS A 96 4.86 -19.28 -2.11
N GLN A 97 3.86 -20.14 -1.84
CA GLN A 97 3.61 -21.36 -2.59
C GLN A 97 2.59 -21.17 -3.71
N ASN A 98 2.00 -20.00 -3.86
CA ASN A 98 1.04 -19.71 -4.92
C ASN A 98 1.28 -18.36 -5.59
N ALA A 99 0.79 -18.21 -6.82
CA ALA A 99 1.03 -17.04 -7.66
C ALA A 99 0.43 -15.74 -7.11
N PHE A 100 -0.58 -15.83 -6.27
CA PHE A 100 -1.28 -14.68 -5.70
C PHE A 100 -0.74 -14.26 -4.34
N TYR A 101 0.29 -14.92 -3.83
CA TYR A 101 0.83 -14.69 -2.48
C TYR A 101 -0.25 -14.72 -1.40
N ARG A 102 -1.28 -15.57 -1.58
CA ARG A 102 -2.34 -15.74 -0.61
C ARG A 102 -1.98 -16.82 0.41
N GLY A 103 -1.96 -16.46 1.68
CA GLY A 103 -1.76 -17.38 2.81
C GLY A 103 -2.89 -17.30 3.85
N VAL A 104 -3.96 -16.56 3.52
CA VAL A 104 -5.15 -16.38 4.35
C VAL A 104 -6.17 -17.47 3.99
N PRO A 105 -6.88 -18.10 4.96
CA PRO A 105 -7.83 -19.17 4.70
C PRO A 105 -9.08 -18.68 3.95
N PHE A 106 -9.73 -19.61 3.24
CA PHE A 106 -11.02 -19.37 2.58
C PHE A 106 -12.18 -19.77 3.51
N ILE A 107 -12.27 -19.11 4.65
CA ILE A 107 -13.38 -19.26 5.59
C ILE A 107 -14.34 -18.08 5.48
N TRP A 108 -15.40 -18.07 6.26
CA TRP A 108 -16.31 -16.93 6.35
C TRP A 108 -15.57 -15.60 6.46
N CYS A 109 -16.04 -14.60 5.72
CA CYS A 109 -15.44 -13.27 5.69
C CYS A 109 -13.95 -13.29 5.32
N SER A 110 -13.57 -14.11 4.35
CA SER A 110 -12.16 -14.31 3.99
C SER A 110 -11.47 -13.02 3.52
N ASN A 111 -12.22 -12.05 2.98
CA ASN A 111 -11.70 -10.73 2.63
C ASN A 111 -11.45 -9.85 3.86
N ASN A 112 -12.24 -10.00 4.93
CA ASN A 112 -11.96 -9.33 6.20
C ASN A 112 -10.61 -9.80 6.76
N LEU A 113 -10.34 -11.11 6.72
CA LEU A 113 -9.08 -11.69 7.13
C LEU A 113 -7.92 -11.25 6.23
N THR A 114 -8.15 -11.13 4.92
CA THR A 114 -7.15 -10.62 3.96
C THR A 114 -6.78 -9.18 4.28
N THR A 115 -7.78 -8.34 4.55
CA THR A 115 -7.59 -6.94 4.95
C THR A 115 -6.87 -6.85 6.30
N SER A 116 -7.30 -7.63 7.30
CA SER A 116 -6.66 -7.70 8.62
C SER A 116 -5.18 -8.08 8.52
N PHE A 117 -4.86 -9.06 7.69
CA PHE A 117 -3.48 -9.48 7.47
C PHE A 117 -2.63 -8.35 6.83
N ALA A 118 -3.15 -7.68 5.80
CA ALA A 118 -2.48 -6.56 5.18
C ALA A 118 -2.26 -5.40 6.17
N VAL A 119 -3.24 -5.12 7.04
CA VAL A 119 -3.13 -4.13 8.12
C VAL A 119 -2.02 -4.51 9.10
N GLN A 120 -1.89 -5.78 9.49
CA GLN A 120 -0.81 -6.21 10.39
C GLN A 120 0.58 -6.11 9.73
N CYS A 121 0.71 -6.37 8.43
CA CYS A 121 1.94 -6.11 7.69
C CYS A 121 2.29 -4.61 7.72
N TYR A 122 1.29 -3.74 7.50
CA TYR A 122 1.44 -2.29 7.59
C TYR A 122 1.90 -1.85 9.00
N TRP A 123 1.27 -2.33 10.08
CA TRP A 123 1.66 -1.99 11.45
C TRP A 123 3.08 -2.43 11.77
N TYR A 124 3.47 -3.64 11.38
CA TYR A 124 4.85 -4.10 11.54
C TYR A 124 5.85 -3.16 10.87
N LYS A 125 5.57 -2.74 9.62
CA LYS A 125 6.39 -1.77 8.89
C LYS A 125 6.46 -0.43 9.61
N GLN A 126 5.35 0.08 10.13
CA GLN A 126 5.31 1.34 10.87
C GLN A 126 6.11 1.29 12.17
N LEU A 127 6.03 0.20 12.92
CA LEU A 127 6.73 0.04 14.19
C LEU A 127 8.24 -0.15 14.06
N THR A 128 8.68 -0.80 12.97
CA THR A 128 10.06 -1.26 12.82
C THR A 128 10.84 -0.54 11.72
N GLY A 129 10.17 0.09 10.78
CA GLY A 129 10.76 0.59 9.52
C GLY A 129 11.17 -0.54 8.56
N ASN A 130 10.91 -1.81 8.88
CA ASN A 130 11.30 -2.95 8.06
C ASN A 130 10.30 -3.20 6.94
N LYS A 131 10.76 -3.14 5.71
CA LYS A 131 9.97 -3.28 4.47
C LYS A 131 9.96 -4.70 3.89
N ALA A 132 10.48 -5.69 4.58
CA ALA A 132 10.64 -7.05 4.06
C ALA A 132 9.33 -7.70 3.58
N TYR A 133 8.19 -7.26 4.12
CA TYR A 133 6.86 -7.81 3.78
C TYR A 133 5.99 -6.84 2.97
N GLU A 134 6.56 -5.75 2.44
CA GLU A 134 5.80 -4.74 1.69
C GLU A 134 5.17 -5.33 0.41
N GLN A 135 5.87 -6.24 -0.28
CA GLN A 135 5.30 -6.96 -1.43
C GLN A 135 4.16 -7.91 -1.02
N LEU A 136 4.27 -8.56 0.14
CA LEU A 136 3.21 -9.42 0.66
C LEU A 136 1.98 -8.61 1.08
N GLU A 137 2.18 -7.47 1.76
CA GLU A 137 1.12 -6.50 2.06
C GLU A 137 0.41 -6.07 0.78
N GLN A 138 1.16 -5.64 -0.23
CA GLN A 138 0.61 -5.17 -1.50
C GLN A 138 -0.14 -6.27 -2.25
N ALA A 139 0.37 -7.50 -2.30
CA ALA A 139 -0.29 -8.61 -2.96
C ALA A 139 -1.67 -8.93 -2.35
N ASN A 140 -1.85 -8.74 -1.04
CA ASN A 140 -3.15 -8.90 -0.38
C ASN A 140 -4.11 -7.74 -0.68
N VAL A 141 -3.60 -6.52 -0.86
CA VAL A 141 -4.41 -5.40 -1.37
C VAL A 141 -4.80 -5.66 -2.83
N ASP A 142 -3.87 -6.07 -3.67
CA ASP A 142 -4.11 -6.36 -5.09
C ASP A 142 -5.12 -7.50 -5.28
N TRP A 143 -5.11 -8.49 -4.37
CA TRP A 143 -6.13 -9.54 -4.32
C TRP A 143 -7.55 -8.96 -4.20
N LEU A 144 -7.75 -8.00 -3.30
CA LEU A 144 -9.05 -7.37 -3.09
C LEU A 144 -9.52 -6.56 -4.29
N PHE A 145 -8.61 -6.12 -5.16
CA PHE A 145 -8.89 -5.32 -6.35
C PHE A 145 -8.70 -6.07 -7.67
N GLY A 146 -8.82 -7.41 -7.65
CA GLY A 146 -8.93 -8.22 -8.87
C GLY A 146 -7.72 -9.08 -9.22
N CYS A 147 -6.60 -8.97 -8.51
CA CYS A 147 -5.47 -9.89 -8.69
C CYS A 147 -5.73 -11.21 -7.94
N ASN A 148 -6.79 -11.90 -8.33
CA ASN A 148 -7.29 -13.14 -7.74
C ASN A 148 -7.76 -14.12 -8.84
N PRO A 149 -8.09 -15.38 -8.53
CA PRO A 149 -8.48 -16.38 -9.52
C PRO A 149 -9.70 -16.03 -10.36
N TRP A 150 -10.61 -15.21 -9.86
CA TRP A 150 -11.82 -14.78 -10.58
C TRP A 150 -11.60 -13.55 -11.44
N GLY A 151 -10.46 -12.84 -11.27
CA GLY A 151 -10.11 -11.65 -12.04
C GLY A 151 -10.99 -10.43 -11.75
N THR A 152 -11.80 -10.47 -10.69
CA THR A 152 -12.74 -9.41 -10.31
C THR A 152 -12.34 -8.75 -8.99
N SER A 153 -12.64 -7.47 -8.87
CA SER A 153 -12.54 -6.78 -7.58
C SER A 153 -13.55 -7.37 -6.59
N MET A 154 -13.21 -7.38 -5.33
CA MET A 154 -14.10 -7.74 -4.23
C MET A 154 -14.73 -6.51 -3.57
N VAL A 155 -14.58 -5.34 -4.20
CA VAL A 155 -15.09 -4.06 -3.71
C VAL A 155 -16.13 -3.53 -4.69
N TYR A 156 -17.37 -3.41 -4.25
CA TYR A 156 -18.48 -2.94 -5.10
C TYR A 156 -18.19 -1.58 -5.72
N GLY A 157 -18.33 -1.47 -7.03
CA GLY A 157 -18.17 -0.23 -7.79
C GLY A 157 -16.72 0.28 -7.92
N LEU A 158 -15.73 -0.41 -7.37
CA LEU A 158 -14.33 0.03 -7.41
C LEU A 158 -13.36 -1.08 -7.88
N PRO A 159 -12.41 -0.76 -8.78
CA PRO A 159 -12.25 0.54 -9.46
C PRO A 159 -13.35 0.75 -10.52
N ALA A 160 -13.72 2.00 -10.77
CA ALA A 160 -14.83 2.34 -11.68
C ALA A 160 -14.64 1.86 -13.14
N SER A 161 -13.42 1.49 -13.52
CA SER A 161 -13.07 0.95 -14.84
C SER A 161 -12.80 -0.56 -14.83
N GLY A 162 -12.96 -1.21 -13.69
CA GLY A 162 -12.70 -2.64 -13.50
C GLY A 162 -13.96 -3.49 -13.44
N ASP A 163 -13.76 -4.79 -13.41
CA ASP A 163 -14.80 -5.75 -13.04
C ASP A 163 -14.99 -5.71 -11.52
N THR A 164 -16.23 -5.57 -11.06
CA THR A 164 -16.59 -5.41 -9.64
C THR A 164 -17.90 -6.12 -9.35
N PRO A 165 -18.23 -6.44 -8.08
CA PRO A 165 -19.53 -7.01 -7.74
C PRO A 165 -20.67 -6.13 -8.27
N THR A 166 -21.66 -6.76 -8.87
CA THR A 166 -22.84 -6.11 -9.46
C THR A 166 -24.13 -6.45 -8.75
N ASP A 167 -24.23 -7.65 -8.19
CA ASP A 167 -25.39 -8.13 -7.45
C ASP A 167 -25.05 -8.70 -6.07
N PRO A 168 -24.45 -7.88 -5.18
CA PRO A 168 -24.09 -8.33 -3.85
C PRO A 168 -25.31 -8.68 -3.01
N HIS A 169 -25.12 -9.54 -2.01
CA HIS A 169 -26.17 -9.93 -1.05
C HIS A 169 -26.57 -8.74 -0.15
N SER A 170 -27.23 -7.77 -0.77
CA SER A 170 -27.66 -6.52 -0.13
C SER A 170 -29.03 -6.09 -0.64
N ALA A 171 -29.97 -5.87 0.27
CA ALA A 171 -31.26 -5.32 -0.07
C ALA A 171 -31.20 -3.90 -0.66
N PHE A 172 -30.12 -3.14 -0.40
CA PHE A 172 -29.92 -1.82 -0.96
C PHE A 172 -29.71 -1.90 -2.48
N THR A 173 -28.82 -2.77 -2.94
CA THR A 173 -28.51 -2.94 -4.36
C THR A 173 -29.62 -3.72 -5.05
N HIS A 174 -29.91 -4.93 -4.60
CA HIS A 174 -30.80 -5.87 -5.29
C HIS A 174 -32.28 -5.42 -5.30
N ILE A 175 -32.81 -4.91 -4.16
CA ILE A 175 -34.23 -4.55 -4.05
C ILE A 175 -34.46 -3.05 -4.33
N LYS A 176 -33.55 -2.18 -3.86
CA LYS A 176 -33.73 -0.73 -3.88
C LYS A 176 -32.97 -0.04 -4.99
N ASN A 177 -32.10 -0.75 -5.69
CA ASN A 177 -31.21 -0.20 -6.72
C ASN A 177 -30.40 1.02 -6.22
N ILE A 178 -29.95 0.96 -4.97
CA ILE A 178 -29.11 1.98 -4.34
C ILE A 178 -27.67 1.46 -4.35
N PRO A 179 -26.73 2.16 -5.00
CA PRO A 179 -25.33 1.74 -5.04
C PRO A 179 -24.69 1.81 -3.63
N ILE A 180 -23.76 0.91 -3.37
CA ILE A 180 -23.00 0.84 -2.13
C ILE A 180 -21.48 0.91 -2.42
N ASP A 181 -21.09 1.84 -3.28
CA ASP A 181 -19.73 1.98 -3.77
C ASP A 181 -18.70 1.95 -2.63
N GLY A 182 -17.70 1.09 -2.77
CA GLY A 182 -16.68 0.86 -1.77
C GLY A 182 -16.98 -0.25 -0.76
N GLY A 183 -18.16 -0.87 -0.83
CA GLY A 183 -18.51 -2.02 0.01
C GLY A 183 -17.64 -3.24 -0.29
N LEU A 184 -16.87 -3.74 0.68
CA LEU A 184 -16.10 -4.96 0.57
C LEU A 184 -17.01 -6.17 0.84
N VAL A 185 -17.10 -7.09 -0.12
CA VAL A 185 -17.87 -8.34 0.07
C VAL A 185 -17.04 -9.37 0.84
N ASP A 186 -17.71 -10.33 1.48
CA ASP A 186 -17.13 -11.39 2.32
C ASP A 186 -15.95 -12.12 1.67
N GLY A 187 -16.06 -12.35 0.37
CA GLY A 187 -15.02 -13.03 -0.40
C GLY A 187 -15.16 -14.55 -0.41
N PRO A 188 -14.27 -15.23 -1.16
CA PRO A 188 -14.40 -16.65 -1.42
C PRO A 188 -14.31 -17.51 -0.17
N VAL A 189 -15.10 -18.59 -0.14
CA VAL A 189 -15.05 -19.62 0.91
C VAL A 189 -14.55 -20.96 0.35
N TYR A 190 -14.08 -21.84 1.25
CA TYR A 190 -13.78 -23.21 0.85
C TYR A 190 -15.01 -23.88 0.23
N THR A 191 -14.82 -24.59 -0.87
CA THR A 191 -15.88 -25.35 -1.54
C THR A 191 -16.54 -26.36 -0.59
N SER A 192 -15.81 -26.90 0.38
CA SER A 192 -16.34 -27.76 1.44
C SER A 192 -17.28 -27.02 2.39
N ILE A 193 -17.06 -25.73 2.66
CA ILE A 193 -18.00 -24.90 3.43
C ILE A 193 -19.25 -24.69 2.59
N TYR A 194 -19.09 -24.16 1.38
CA TYR A 194 -20.19 -23.82 0.49
C TYR A 194 -21.17 -24.98 0.26
N LYS A 195 -20.66 -26.18 -0.01
CA LYS A 195 -21.46 -27.38 -0.23
C LYS A 195 -22.32 -27.82 0.98
N ASN A 196 -22.00 -27.38 2.18
CA ASN A 196 -22.73 -27.70 3.39
C ASN A 196 -23.69 -26.58 3.83
N LEU A 197 -23.74 -25.47 3.08
CA LEU A 197 -24.67 -24.39 3.38
C LEU A 197 -26.07 -24.68 2.87
N ILE A 198 -27.04 -24.08 3.54
CA ILE A 198 -28.47 -24.21 3.19
C ILE A 198 -29.02 -22.84 2.86
N GLY A 199 -30.04 -22.82 1.99
CA GLY A 199 -30.72 -21.56 1.64
C GLY A 199 -30.02 -20.72 0.59
N ILE A 200 -28.88 -21.15 0.07
CA ILE A 200 -28.24 -20.49 -1.08
C ILE A 200 -28.94 -20.96 -2.36
N GLN A 201 -29.44 -20.01 -3.11
CA GLN A 201 -30.01 -20.24 -4.43
C GLN A 201 -29.61 -19.06 -5.33
N LEU A 202 -28.74 -19.32 -6.28
CA LEU A 202 -28.30 -18.31 -7.20
C LEU A 202 -29.49 -17.83 -8.04
N THR A 203 -29.55 -16.52 -8.25
CA THR A 203 -30.64 -15.85 -8.97
C THR A 203 -30.42 -15.84 -10.47
N HIS A 204 -29.16 -16.00 -10.91
CA HIS A 204 -28.76 -16.09 -12.30
C HIS A 204 -27.64 -17.11 -12.52
N ALA A 205 -27.21 -17.33 -13.76
CA ALA A 205 -26.08 -18.21 -14.07
C ALA A 205 -24.78 -17.64 -13.47
N ASP A 206 -23.94 -18.52 -12.96
CA ASP A 206 -22.66 -18.12 -12.36
C ASP A 206 -21.69 -17.61 -13.45
N ASP A 207 -21.40 -16.32 -13.43
CA ASP A 207 -20.48 -15.68 -14.36
C ASP A 207 -19.03 -16.16 -14.19
N TYR A 208 -18.73 -16.69 -13.01
CA TYR A 208 -17.40 -17.20 -12.66
C TYR A 208 -17.31 -18.74 -12.66
N GLU A 209 -18.28 -19.47 -13.20
CA GLU A 209 -18.34 -20.93 -13.20
C GLU A 209 -17.00 -21.58 -13.62
N LYS A 210 -16.34 -21.02 -14.64
CA LYS A 210 -15.07 -21.51 -15.17
C LYS A 210 -13.88 -21.36 -14.23
N PHE A 211 -14.00 -20.50 -13.23
CA PHE A 211 -12.96 -20.17 -12.25
C PHE A 211 -13.23 -20.80 -10.89
N GLN A 212 -14.37 -21.44 -10.70
CA GLN A 212 -14.68 -22.19 -9.49
C GLN A 212 -13.76 -23.43 -9.40
N SER A 213 -13.40 -23.82 -8.19
CA SER A 213 -12.47 -24.91 -7.97
C SER A 213 -12.95 -25.85 -6.84
N ASN A 214 -12.27 -26.99 -6.71
CA ASN A 214 -12.48 -27.88 -5.57
C ASN A 214 -11.95 -27.28 -4.24
N LEU A 215 -11.16 -26.20 -4.31
CA LEU A 215 -10.62 -25.52 -3.15
C LEU A 215 -11.56 -24.43 -2.65
N SER A 216 -11.98 -23.52 -3.53
CA SER A 216 -12.76 -22.34 -3.15
C SER A 216 -13.70 -21.91 -4.26
N VAL A 217 -14.77 -21.23 -3.85
CA VAL A 217 -15.81 -20.66 -4.70
C VAL A 217 -16.06 -19.19 -4.33
N TYR A 218 -16.51 -18.42 -5.32
CA TYR A 218 -17.00 -17.05 -5.18
C TYR A 218 -18.12 -16.84 -6.20
N HIS A 219 -19.22 -16.24 -5.80
CA HIS A 219 -20.33 -15.87 -6.71
C HIS A 219 -20.67 -14.39 -6.52
N ASP A 220 -20.85 -13.67 -7.62
CA ASP A 220 -21.47 -12.35 -7.61
C ASP A 220 -22.98 -12.50 -7.83
N ASP A 221 -23.69 -12.89 -6.78
CA ASP A 221 -25.12 -13.17 -6.83
C ASP A 221 -25.77 -12.85 -5.49
N TYR A 222 -26.91 -12.15 -5.52
CA TYR A 222 -27.67 -11.84 -4.31
C TYR A 222 -28.06 -13.09 -3.50
N GLY A 223 -28.24 -14.22 -4.14
CA GLY A 223 -28.58 -15.49 -3.47
C GLY A 223 -27.44 -16.11 -2.66
N ASP A 224 -26.20 -15.65 -2.84
CA ASP A 224 -25.04 -16.16 -2.10
C ASP A 224 -24.61 -15.23 -0.97
N TYR A 225 -25.17 -15.43 0.20
CA TYR A 225 -24.80 -14.73 1.43
C TYR A 225 -23.43 -15.13 1.97
N SER A 226 -22.82 -16.20 1.46
CA SER A 226 -21.56 -16.73 2.00
C SER A 226 -20.30 -16.13 1.41
N THR A 227 -20.38 -15.60 0.20
CA THR A 227 -19.23 -15.04 -0.50
C THR A 227 -19.44 -13.60 -0.93
N ASN A 228 -20.69 -13.12 -1.01
CA ASN A 228 -21.04 -11.85 -1.63
C ASN A 228 -21.81 -10.89 -0.69
N GLU A 229 -21.83 -11.12 0.62
CA GLU A 229 -22.40 -10.16 1.57
C GLU A 229 -21.42 -9.01 1.82
N PRO A 230 -21.82 -7.75 1.61
CA PRO A 230 -20.95 -6.60 1.93
C PRO A 230 -20.90 -6.38 3.45
N THR A 231 -19.70 -6.36 4.01
CA THR A 231 -19.47 -6.23 5.45
C THR A 231 -18.99 -4.84 5.85
N MET A 232 -19.51 -4.31 6.97
CA MET A 232 -19.11 -3.01 7.49
C MET A 232 -17.69 -3.04 8.08
N ASP A 233 -17.34 -4.07 8.82
CA ASP A 233 -16.04 -4.24 9.48
C ASP A 233 -14.90 -4.45 8.48
N GLY A 234 -15.10 -5.30 7.46
CA GLY A 234 -14.14 -5.46 6.37
C GLY A 234 -13.95 -4.17 5.58
N THR A 235 -15.04 -3.49 5.24
CA THR A 235 -15.02 -2.21 4.54
C THR A 235 -14.30 -1.13 5.35
N ALA A 236 -14.61 -0.99 6.64
CA ALA A 236 -13.96 0.00 7.53
C ALA A 236 -12.45 -0.23 7.63
N SER A 237 -12.03 -1.49 7.73
CA SER A 237 -10.62 -1.87 7.79
C SER A 237 -9.89 -1.61 6.48
N LEU A 238 -10.55 -1.86 5.35
CA LEU A 238 -10.00 -1.54 4.03
C LEU A 238 -9.83 -0.02 3.85
N ILE A 239 -10.82 0.78 4.28
CA ILE A 239 -10.73 2.25 4.28
C ILE A 239 -9.53 2.70 5.12
N TYR A 240 -9.37 2.15 6.33
CA TYR A 240 -8.21 2.45 7.19
C TYR A 240 -6.90 2.16 6.46
N LEU A 241 -6.76 0.96 5.87
CA LEU A 241 -5.54 0.54 5.19
C LEU A 241 -5.23 1.43 3.97
N LEU A 242 -6.22 1.70 3.13
CA LEU A 242 -6.05 2.54 1.94
C LEU A 242 -5.69 3.98 2.31
N ALA A 243 -6.35 4.56 3.32
CA ALA A 243 -6.01 5.89 3.82
C ALA A 243 -4.59 5.95 4.40
N ALA A 244 -4.18 4.91 5.13
CA ALA A 244 -2.83 4.80 5.67
C ALA A 244 -1.78 4.68 4.55
N LYS A 245 -2.04 3.87 3.52
CA LYS A 245 -1.17 3.75 2.34
C LYS A 245 -1.12 5.06 1.55
N GLN A 246 -2.25 5.73 1.37
CA GLN A 246 -2.30 7.04 0.74
C GLN A 246 -1.45 8.06 1.52
N HIS A 247 -1.51 8.04 2.84
CA HIS A 247 -0.67 8.91 3.68
C HIS A 247 0.83 8.59 3.53
N GLU A 248 1.20 7.32 3.37
CA GLU A 248 2.60 6.93 3.08
C GLU A 248 3.07 7.50 1.74
N VAL A 249 2.20 7.50 0.72
CA VAL A 249 2.48 8.04 -0.61
C VAL A 249 2.43 9.58 -0.61
N GLN A 250 1.53 10.18 0.18
CA GLN A 250 1.34 11.63 0.28
C GLN A 250 2.41 12.37 1.12
N LYS A 251 3.59 11.79 1.30
CA LYS A 251 4.74 12.60 1.74
C LYS A 251 5.07 13.71 0.75
N ASN A 252 4.53 13.61 -0.45
CA ASN A 252 4.64 14.62 -1.49
C ASN A 252 3.26 15.15 -1.89
N VAL A 253 3.11 16.46 -2.05
CA VAL A 253 1.93 17.03 -2.68
C VAL A 253 2.04 16.82 -4.18
N VAL A 254 1.01 16.23 -4.77
CA VAL A 254 0.95 15.92 -6.21
C VAL A 254 -0.16 16.75 -6.85
N ASP A 255 0.13 17.36 -7.98
CA ASP A 255 -0.83 18.03 -8.83
C ASP A 255 -0.63 17.61 -10.28
N ALA A 256 -1.71 17.28 -10.99
CA ALA A 256 -1.68 16.77 -12.37
C ALA A 256 -0.62 15.66 -12.62
N GLY A 257 -0.38 14.78 -11.62
CA GLY A 257 0.61 13.71 -11.68
C GLY A 257 2.06 14.14 -11.38
N ALA A 258 2.32 15.42 -11.16
CA ALA A 258 3.64 15.93 -10.78
C ALA A 258 3.74 16.20 -9.28
N ILE A 259 4.89 15.90 -8.69
CA ILE A 259 5.18 16.28 -7.29
C ILE A 259 5.48 17.78 -7.27
N ILE A 260 4.60 18.56 -6.65
CA ILE A 260 4.72 20.01 -6.51
C ILE A 260 5.28 20.45 -5.15
N ARG A 261 5.25 19.57 -4.16
CA ARG A 261 5.81 19.82 -2.83
C ARG A 261 6.23 18.51 -2.19
N GLY A 262 7.40 18.48 -1.56
CA GLY A 262 7.88 17.36 -0.77
C GLY A 262 7.22 17.26 0.61
N ASP A 263 7.62 16.25 1.39
CA ASP A 263 7.16 16.02 2.77
C ASP A 263 7.40 17.26 3.64
N THR A 264 6.31 17.87 4.13
CA THR A 264 6.33 19.05 4.97
C THR A 264 6.39 18.74 6.47
N THR A 265 6.29 17.47 6.86
CA THR A 265 6.39 17.04 8.26
C THR A 265 7.82 17.11 8.79
N ALA A 266 8.79 17.03 7.91
CA ALA A 266 10.20 17.21 8.22
C ALA A 266 10.69 18.61 7.80
N LYS A 267 11.40 19.29 8.70
CA LYS A 267 12.05 20.59 8.39
C LYS A 267 13.27 20.36 7.49
N LYS A 268 13.02 20.02 6.21
CA LYS A 268 14.04 19.74 5.20
C LYS A 268 13.86 20.65 3.99
N ILE A 269 14.98 21.13 3.46
CA ILE A 269 15.01 21.86 2.20
C ILE A 269 15.80 21.00 1.20
N TYR A 270 15.23 20.82 0.02
CA TYR A 270 15.88 20.14 -1.09
C TYR A 270 16.39 21.18 -2.10
N LEU A 271 17.67 21.15 -2.38
CA LEU A 271 18.28 22.01 -3.36
C LEU A 271 18.22 21.34 -4.73
N LEU A 272 17.48 21.95 -5.65
CA LEU A 272 17.35 21.51 -7.05
C LEU A 272 18.01 22.53 -7.96
N PHE A 273 18.80 22.04 -8.88
CA PHE A 273 19.49 22.83 -9.90
C PHE A 273 19.14 22.29 -11.27
N THR A 274 18.66 23.14 -12.16
CA THR A 274 18.43 22.79 -13.57
C THR A 274 19.51 23.43 -14.45
N GLY A 275 19.81 22.81 -15.57
CA GLY A 275 20.78 23.38 -16.51
C GLY A 275 20.60 22.87 -17.93
N ASP A 276 20.80 23.78 -18.91
CA ASP A 276 20.74 23.48 -20.33
C ASP A 276 22.05 23.97 -21.02
N GLN A 277 21.99 25.13 -21.66
CA GLN A 277 23.12 25.67 -22.41
C GLN A 277 24.15 26.37 -21.50
N TYR A 278 23.66 27.03 -20.47
CA TYR A 278 24.47 27.82 -19.55
C TYR A 278 24.68 27.08 -18.24
N ALA A 279 25.95 26.87 -17.88
CA ALA A 279 26.31 26.16 -16.66
C ALA A 279 27.65 26.69 -16.08
N GLU A 280 27.97 27.95 -16.28
CA GLU A 280 29.23 28.58 -15.84
C GLU A 280 29.37 28.57 -14.33
N GLY A 281 28.23 28.65 -13.61
CA GLY A 281 28.19 28.58 -12.16
C GLY A 281 28.32 27.17 -11.56
N LEU A 282 28.28 26.12 -12.38
CA LEU A 282 28.19 24.72 -11.89
C LEU A 282 29.37 24.35 -10.99
N SER A 283 30.57 24.74 -11.34
CA SER A 283 31.77 24.47 -10.54
C SER A 283 31.76 25.19 -9.20
N TYR A 284 31.21 26.39 -9.13
CA TYR A 284 31.05 27.13 -7.87
C TYR A 284 30.03 26.49 -6.98
N ILE A 285 28.86 26.12 -7.53
CA ILE A 285 27.80 25.40 -6.81
C ILE A 285 28.37 24.10 -6.23
N PHE A 286 29.08 23.31 -7.03
CA PHE A 286 29.71 22.07 -6.57
C PHE A 286 30.67 22.31 -5.41
N LYS A 287 31.59 23.27 -5.51
CA LYS A 287 32.55 23.59 -4.45
C LYS A 287 31.85 24.03 -3.16
N THR A 288 30.84 24.90 -3.27
CA THR A 288 30.07 25.34 -2.11
C THR A 288 29.36 24.18 -1.42
N LEU A 289 28.65 23.33 -2.17
CA LEU A 289 27.98 22.16 -1.61
C LEU A 289 28.96 21.18 -0.96
N GLN A 290 30.16 21.05 -1.51
CA GLN A 290 31.23 20.22 -0.95
C GLN A 290 31.74 20.80 0.37
N GLN A 291 32.00 22.10 0.44
CA GLN A 291 32.44 22.81 1.64
C GLN A 291 31.43 22.72 2.75
N GLU A 292 30.14 22.90 2.44
CA GLU A 292 29.05 22.85 3.38
C GLU A 292 28.59 21.40 3.68
N LYS A 293 29.18 20.39 3.03
CA LYS A 293 28.82 18.95 3.17
C LYS A 293 27.35 18.67 2.86
N ILE A 294 26.77 19.41 1.93
CA ILE A 294 25.38 19.32 1.49
C ILE A 294 25.30 18.56 0.18
N LYS A 295 24.27 17.72 0.01
CA LYS A 295 23.95 17.11 -1.27
C LYS A 295 22.83 17.87 -1.96
N GLY A 296 22.97 18.06 -3.29
CA GLY A 296 21.94 18.65 -4.14
C GLY A 296 21.45 17.67 -5.20
N SER A 297 20.36 18.03 -5.85
CA SER A 297 19.79 17.32 -6.99
C SER A 297 19.96 18.18 -8.25
N PHE A 298 20.53 17.61 -9.28
CA PHE A 298 20.84 18.29 -10.53
C PHE A 298 20.07 17.64 -11.66
N PHE A 299 19.33 18.46 -12.40
CA PHE A 299 18.53 18.01 -13.54
C PHE A 299 19.03 18.73 -14.79
N PHE A 300 19.70 17.99 -15.66
CA PHE A 300 20.34 18.56 -16.82
C PHE A 300 19.74 18.06 -18.12
N THR A 301 19.74 18.91 -19.13
CA THR A 301 19.37 18.51 -20.48
C THR A 301 20.39 17.57 -21.09
N GLY A 302 19.98 16.82 -22.11
CA GLY A 302 20.91 16.03 -22.90
C GLY A 302 22.01 16.89 -23.56
N ASN A 303 21.69 18.16 -23.89
CA ASN A 303 22.68 19.11 -24.39
C ASN A 303 23.80 19.35 -23.38
N LEU A 304 23.45 19.57 -22.10
CA LEU A 304 24.43 19.80 -21.05
C LEU A 304 25.22 18.54 -20.70
N TYR A 305 24.58 17.35 -20.66
CA TYR A 305 25.29 16.08 -20.46
C TYR A 305 26.32 15.77 -21.57
N ARG A 306 26.11 16.32 -22.77
CA ARG A 306 27.07 16.21 -23.89
C ARG A 306 28.08 17.34 -23.97
N ASN A 307 27.98 18.37 -23.12
CA ASN A 307 28.86 19.51 -23.14
C ASN A 307 30.25 19.16 -22.59
N LYS A 308 31.23 19.01 -23.47
CA LYS A 308 32.61 18.60 -23.15
C LYS A 308 33.26 19.43 -22.03
N LYS A 309 32.93 20.73 -21.93
CA LYS A 309 33.46 21.61 -20.88
C LYS A 309 32.89 21.29 -19.49
N GLN A 310 31.67 20.83 -19.43
CA GLN A 310 30.97 20.58 -18.17
C GLN A 310 31.04 19.12 -17.69
N ILE A 311 31.35 18.19 -18.58
CA ILE A 311 31.46 16.75 -18.26
C ILE A 311 32.34 16.47 -17.03
N PRO A 312 33.54 17.07 -16.88
CA PRO A 312 34.36 16.82 -15.69
C PRO A 312 33.63 17.18 -14.39
N THR A 313 32.97 18.34 -14.33
CA THR A 313 32.20 18.75 -13.14
C THR A 313 30.99 17.88 -12.91
N ILE A 314 30.31 17.47 -13.97
CA ILE A 314 29.15 16.56 -13.88
C ILE A 314 29.56 15.19 -13.29
N LEU A 315 30.69 14.65 -13.71
CA LEU A 315 31.23 13.40 -13.19
C LEU A 315 31.66 13.52 -11.71
N GLU A 316 32.24 14.66 -11.33
CA GLU A 316 32.55 14.93 -9.92
C GLU A 316 31.30 15.05 -9.06
N LEU A 317 30.23 15.69 -9.53
CA LEU A 317 28.92 15.68 -8.85
C LEU A 317 28.41 14.26 -8.62
N HIS A 318 28.46 13.42 -9.65
CA HIS A 318 28.03 12.02 -9.57
C HIS A 318 28.87 11.24 -8.56
N LYS A 319 30.20 11.32 -8.65
CA LYS A 319 31.16 10.64 -7.77
C LYS A 319 30.99 11.06 -6.30
N ASN A 320 30.64 12.31 -6.07
CA ASN A 320 30.41 12.85 -4.73
C ASN A 320 28.97 12.58 -4.21
N GLY A 321 28.16 11.78 -4.90
CA GLY A 321 26.86 11.34 -4.42
C GLY A 321 25.75 12.39 -4.47
N HIS A 322 25.87 13.37 -5.37
CA HIS A 322 24.75 14.22 -5.74
C HIS A 322 23.80 13.45 -6.68
N TYR A 323 22.50 13.76 -6.61
CA TYR A 323 21.55 13.21 -7.55
C TYR A 323 21.69 13.88 -8.92
N LEU A 324 21.67 13.10 -9.98
CA LEU A 324 21.66 13.57 -11.36
C LEU A 324 20.46 12.96 -12.07
N GLY A 325 19.62 13.78 -12.68
CA GLY A 325 18.39 13.39 -13.35
C GLY A 325 18.18 14.09 -14.71
N PRO A 326 17.17 13.64 -15.48
CA PRO A 326 16.83 14.21 -16.77
C PRO A 326 16.02 15.51 -16.67
N HIS A 327 16.27 16.44 -17.62
CA HIS A 327 15.57 17.71 -17.78
C HIS A 327 15.16 17.95 -19.24
N SER A 328 14.60 16.95 -19.94
CA SER A 328 14.46 16.93 -21.39
C SER A 328 15.82 16.82 -22.11
N ASN A 329 15.82 16.28 -23.31
CA ASN A 329 17.06 16.24 -24.10
C ASN A 329 17.38 17.60 -24.75
N ALA A 330 16.36 18.25 -25.32
CA ALA A 330 16.47 19.47 -26.12
C ALA A 330 15.77 20.68 -25.49
N HIS A 331 15.38 20.60 -24.21
CA HIS A 331 14.66 21.65 -23.48
C HIS A 331 13.36 22.07 -24.17
N LEU A 332 12.58 21.09 -24.62
CA LEU A 332 11.35 21.33 -25.37
C LEU A 332 10.30 22.01 -24.51
N LEU A 333 9.59 22.99 -25.10
CA LEU A 333 8.38 23.55 -24.50
C LEU A 333 7.22 22.58 -24.75
N TYR A 334 6.67 21.99 -23.69
CA TYR A 334 5.66 20.95 -23.79
C TYR A 334 4.25 21.50 -23.99
N ASN A 335 3.96 22.62 -23.35
CA ASN A 335 2.64 23.27 -23.37
C ASN A 335 2.75 24.74 -23.74
N ASP A 336 1.72 25.29 -24.35
CA ASP A 336 1.62 26.72 -24.61
C ASP A 336 1.63 27.55 -23.31
N TRP A 337 2.27 28.70 -23.31
CA TRP A 337 2.38 29.57 -22.15
C TRP A 337 1.05 30.17 -21.70
N LYS A 338 0.16 30.45 -22.64
CA LYS A 338 -1.13 31.14 -22.40
C LYS A 338 -2.25 30.13 -22.20
N ASN A 339 -2.19 29.00 -22.91
CA ASN A 339 -3.16 27.92 -22.82
C ASN A 339 -2.45 26.62 -22.43
N ARG A 340 -2.38 26.32 -21.14
CA ARG A 340 -1.63 25.16 -20.61
C ARG A 340 -2.23 23.81 -21.03
N ASP A 341 -3.47 23.79 -21.51
CA ASP A 341 -4.11 22.56 -22.06
C ASP A 341 -3.71 22.31 -23.52
N SER A 342 -3.06 23.30 -24.17
CA SER A 342 -2.56 23.18 -25.54
C SER A 342 -1.19 22.54 -25.54
N LEU A 343 -1.11 21.28 -25.95
CA LEU A 343 0.15 20.54 -26.09
C LEU A 343 0.89 20.97 -27.37
N LEU A 344 2.17 21.30 -27.21
CA LEU A 344 3.07 21.65 -28.32
C LEU A 344 3.92 20.48 -28.79
N VAL A 345 3.89 19.36 -28.05
CA VAL A 345 4.61 18.13 -28.37
C VAL A 345 3.66 16.94 -28.39
N THR A 346 3.92 15.97 -29.25
CA THR A 346 3.19 14.70 -29.24
C THR A 346 3.77 13.77 -28.16
N LYS A 347 2.98 12.80 -27.70
CA LYS A 347 3.42 11.76 -26.76
C LYS A 347 4.69 11.04 -27.25
N ASP A 348 4.75 10.75 -28.56
CA ASP A 348 5.90 10.07 -29.18
C ASP A 348 7.17 10.96 -29.18
N SER A 349 7.04 12.24 -29.50
CA SER A 349 8.16 13.17 -29.46
C SER A 349 8.67 13.41 -28.04
N LEU A 350 7.76 13.51 -27.06
CA LEU A 350 8.13 13.61 -25.64
C LEU A 350 8.89 12.35 -25.17
N GLN A 351 8.39 11.16 -25.51
CA GLN A 351 9.04 9.91 -25.13
C GLN A 351 10.43 9.77 -25.77
N LYS A 352 10.58 10.13 -27.04
CA LYS A 352 11.88 10.14 -27.72
C LYS A 352 12.86 11.11 -27.09
N ASP A 353 12.40 12.28 -26.69
CA ASP A 353 13.21 13.31 -26.05
C ASP A 353 13.73 12.83 -24.66
N ILE A 354 12.85 12.26 -23.84
CA ILE A 354 13.23 11.70 -22.53
C ILE A 354 14.26 10.58 -22.70
N VAL A 355 14.01 9.63 -23.60
CA VAL A 355 14.94 8.52 -23.88
C VAL A 355 16.30 9.02 -24.39
N ALA A 356 16.31 10.07 -25.20
CA ALA A 356 17.56 10.65 -25.69
C ALA A 356 18.38 11.32 -24.55
N ASN A 357 17.71 11.97 -23.59
CA ASN A 357 18.36 12.48 -22.39
C ASN A 357 18.95 11.35 -21.53
N GLU A 358 18.16 10.32 -21.24
CA GLU A 358 18.63 9.14 -20.47
C GLU A 358 19.84 8.46 -21.14
N LYS A 359 19.86 8.39 -22.46
CA LYS A 359 21.02 7.88 -23.22
C LYS A 359 22.26 8.77 -23.02
N ALA A 360 22.11 10.10 -23.03
CA ALA A 360 23.22 11.02 -22.78
C ALA A 360 23.79 10.84 -21.37
N MET A 361 22.96 10.64 -20.37
CA MET A 361 23.37 10.32 -19.00
C MET A 361 24.11 8.95 -18.94
N ALA A 362 23.54 7.93 -19.57
CA ALA A 362 24.10 6.57 -19.57
C ALA A 362 25.50 6.52 -20.21
N LEU A 363 25.78 7.34 -21.24
CA LEU A 363 27.10 7.45 -21.86
C LEU A 363 28.17 7.98 -20.88
N LEU A 364 27.77 8.72 -19.86
CA LEU A 364 28.64 9.17 -18.78
C LEU A 364 28.68 8.20 -17.58
N GLY A 365 28.05 7.02 -17.67
CA GLY A 365 27.93 6.06 -16.58
C GLY A 365 26.92 6.46 -15.50
N ILE A 366 26.11 7.48 -15.72
CA ILE A 366 25.14 8.00 -14.77
C ILE A 366 23.82 7.20 -14.91
N LYS A 367 23.48 6.41 -13.88
CA LYS A 367 22.25 5.60 -13.81
C LYS A 367 21.60 5.84 -12.44
N PRO A 368 20.72 6.82 -12.31
CA PRO A 368 20.06 7.08 -11.04
C PRO A 368 19.17 5.90 -10.64
N ALA A 369 19.18 5.54 -9.35
CA ALA A 369 18.37 4.48 -8.81
C ALA A 369 16.86 4.81 -8.92
N ASN A 370 16.50 6.07 -8.74
CA ASN A 370 15.16 6.60 -8.91
C ASN A 370 15.10 7.50 -10.15
N LYS A 371 14.08 7.33 -10.97
CA LYS A 371 13.91 8.11 -12.21
C LYS A 371 13.05 9.35 -11.96
N TRP A 372 13.62 10.33 -11.23
CA TRP A 372 13.00 11.63 -11.12
C TRP A 372 13.37 12.49 -12.32
N MET A 373 12.40 13.21 -12.84
CA MET A 373 12.57 14.18 -13.92
C MET A 373 12.01 15.53 -13.47
N VAL A 374 12.67 16.61 -13.82
CA VAL A 374 12.10 17.96 -13.79
C VAL A 374 11.82 18.35 -15.24
N PRO A 375 10.57 18.60 -15.63
CA PRO A 375 10.26 19.07 -16.99
C PRO A 375 10.80 20.48 -17.18
N PRO A 376 11.20 20.86 -18.41
CA PRO A 376 11.44 22.25 -18.74
C PRO A 376 10.12 23.03 -18.74
N TYR A 377 10.12 24.19 -18.10
CA TYR A 377 8.98 25.15 -18.01
C TYR A 377 7.77 24.69 -17.17
#